data_f4122a1f050eeea3e2772e203200e04b
#
_entry.id   f4122a1f050eeea3e2772e203200e04b
#
_cell.length_a   1.000
_cell.length_b   1.000
_cell.length_c   1.000
_cell.angle_alpha   90.00
_cell.angle_beta   90.00
_cell.angle_gamma   90.00
#
_symmetry.space_group_name_H-M   'P 1'
#
loop_
_entity.id
_entity.type
_entity.pdbx_description
1 polymer ?
#
loop_
_entity_poly.entity_id
_entity_poly.type
_entity_poly.pdbx_seq_one_letter_code
_entity_poly.pdbx_strand_id
1 'polypeptide(L)'
;PFILGYGGHTYELFGFRSWTFPCIIFLSNHFNVSVSDAFIANSIGLMGFLGIFASIYGAKYCIGKNRAQVVSNMGMLCFVGSILTAISFWFSFWLALLMLFVYNALIILDSGSLTTGTVVNGDAHDRGVRLALHSMVGFLGGAIGGPVVGFVLDNFGGQTSHLAWFLSFLCLGLGSLVSALTFKYYFFKYKQQN
;
A
#
# COMPACT_ATOMS: atom_id res chain seq x y z
N PRO A 1 -11.00 13.70 2.76
CA PRO A 1 -10.70 12.27 2.58
C PRO A 1 -9.29 12.04 2.04
N PHE A 2 -8.77 12.85 1.07
CA PHE A 2 -7.46 12.64 0.43
C PHE A 2 -6.29 12.63 1.42
N ILE A 3 -6.29 13.47 2.45
CA ILE A 3 -5.24 13.51 3.47
C ILE A 3 -5.26 12.24 4.32
N LEU A 4 -6.44 11.80 4.79
CA LEU A 4 -6.59 10.57 5.58
C LEU A 4 -6.29 9.33 4.74
N GLY A 5 -6.78 9.29 3.49
CA GLY A 5 -6.45 8.21 2.56
C GLY A 5 -4.95 8.08 2.33
N TYR A 6 -4.24 9.20 2.26
CA TYR A 6 -2.78 9.19 2.14
C TYR A 6 -2.07 8.64 3.38
N GLY A 7 -2.61 8.86 4.57
CA GLY A 7 -2.08 8.24 5.79
C GLY A 7 -2.18 6.70 5.73
N GLY A 8 -3.31 6.15 5.28
CA GLY A 8 -3.48 4.72 5.06
C GLY A 8 -2.56 4.16 3.96
N HIS A 9 -2.44 4.89 2.85
CA HIS A 9 -1.52 4.56 1.77
C HIS A 9 -0.05 4.47 2.24
N THR A 10 0.42 5.48 2.97
CA THR A 10 1.82 5.50 3.44
C THR A 10 2.10 4.51 4.56
N TYR A 11 1.12 4.23 5.43
CA TYR A 11 1.19 3.14 6.40
C TYR A 11 1.49 1.81 5.69
N GLU A 12 0.72 1.48 4.67
CA GLU A 12 0.89 0.26 3.88
C GLU A 12 2.21 0.25 3.10
N LEU A 13 2.53 1.36 2.41
CA LEU A 13 3.73 1.50 1.60
C LEU A 13 5.02 1.32 2.41
N PHE A 14 5.15 2.04 3.52
CA PHE A 14 6.35 1.99 4.32
C PHE A 14 6.45 0.69 5.12
N GLY A 15 5.33 0.15 5.61
CA GLY A 15 5.29 -1.18 6.21
C GLY A 15 5.73 -2.25 5.22
N PHE A 16 5.19 -2.25 4.01
CA PHE A 16 5.61 -3.15 2.93
C PHE A 16 7.11 -3.02 2.63
N ARG A 17 7.61 -1.81 2.40
CA ARG A 17 9.03 -1.57 2.06
C ARG A 17 9.99 -2.01 3.16
N SER A 18 9.63 -1.79 4.43
CA SER A 18 10.47 -2.17 5.57
C SER A 18 10.64 -3.69 5.68
N TRP A 19 9.63 -4.46 5.28
CA TRP A 19 9.59 -5.90 5.52
C TRP A 19 9.67 -6.76 4.26
N THR A 20 9.72 -6.18 3.06
CA THR A 20 9.83 -6.95 1.81
C THR A 20 11.12 -7.75 1.75
N PHE A 21 12.27 -7.19 2.18
CA PHE A 21 13.54 -7.89 2.16
C PHE A 21 13.53 -9.11 3.10
N PRO A 22 13.17 -9.00 4.40
CA PRO A 22 13.01 -10.16 5.28
C PRO A 22 11.96 -11.18 4.79
N CYS A 23 10.87 -10.71 4.18
CA CYS A 23 9.83 -11.58 3.62
C CYS A 23 10.38 -12.45 2.49
N ILE A 24 11.16 -11.89 1.56
CA ILE A 24 11.76 -12.67 0.47
C ILE A 24 12.78 -13.67 1.01
N ILE A 25 13.56 -13.33 2.05
CA ILE A 25 14.45 -14.29 2.74
C ILE A 25 13.63 -15.43 3.34
N PHE A 26 12.55 -15.14 4.05
CA PHE A 26 11.66 -16.16 4.59
C PHE A 26 11.15 -17.10 3.50
N LEU A 27 10.64 -16.57 2.39
CA LEU A 27 10.12 -17.34 1.26
C LEU A 27 11.22 -18.20 0.60
N SER A 28 12.41 -17.63 0.40
CA SER A 28 13.59 -18.35 -0.12
C SER A 28 13.92 -19.56 0.72
N ASN A 29 14.03 -19.39 2.04
CA ASN A 29 14.33 -20.46 2.98
C ASN A 29 13.21 -21.51 3.02
N HIS A 30 11.95 -21.05 3.05
CA HIS A 30 10.79 -21.95 3.13
C HIS A 30 10.66 -22.86 1.91
N PHE A 31 10.88 -22.33 0.72
CA PHE A 31 10.78 -23.09 -0.54
C PHE A 31 12.12 -23.71 -0.97
N ASN A 32 13.19 -23.59 -0.18
CA ASN A 32 14.54 -24.06 -0.52
C ASN A 32 15.04 -23.51 -1.87
N VAL A 33 14.71 -22.25 -2.18
CA VAL A 33 15.16 -21.56 -3.39
C VAL A 33 16.32 -20.65 -3.02
N SER A 34 17.51 -20.96 -3.49
CA SER A 34 18.71 -20.15 -3.23
C SER A 34 18.68 -18.86 -4.04
N VAL A 35 18.58 -17.72 -3.39
CA VAL A 35 18.71 -16.40 -4.00
C VAL A 35 19.76 -15.58 -3.25
N SER A 36 20.49 -14.73 -3.98
CA SER A 36 21.48 -13.83 -3.37
C SER A 36 20.81 -12.58 -2.82
N ASP A 37 21.45 -11.90 -1.85
CA ASP A 37 21.01 -10.60 -1.35
C ASP A 37 20.94 -9.56 -2.48
N ALA A 38 21.85 -9.64 -3.46
CA ALA A 38 21.82 -8.80 -4.65
C ALA A 38 20.57 -9.03 -5.49
N PHE A 39 20.11 -10.27 -5.65
CA PHE A 39 18.84 -10.58 -6.34
C PHE A 39 17.66 -9.95 -5.60
N ILE A 40 17.61 -10.08 -4.26
CA ILE A 40 16.54 -9.51 -3.44
C ILE A 40 16.53 -7.98 -3.55
N ALA A 41 17.70 -7.35 -3.37
CA ALA A 41 17.83 -5.89 -3.47
C ALA A 41 17.43 -5.36 -4.86
N ASN A 42 17.86 -6.03 -5.94
CA ASN A 42 17.50 -5.67 -7.31
C ASN A 42 16.00 -5.85 -7.56
N SER A 43 15.38 -6.90 -7.02
CA SER A 43 13.93 -7.13 -7.12
C SER A 43 13.16 -5.97 -6.45
N ILE A 44 13.57 -5.55 -5.26
CA ILE A 44 12.96 -4.42 -4.55
C ILE A 44 13.19 -3.10 -5.31
N GLY A 45 14.38 -2.88 -5.85
CA GLY A 45 14.68 -1.74 -6.70
C GLY A 45 13.79 -1.68 -7.94
N LEU A 46 13.61 -2.83 -8.61
CA LEU A 46 12.71 -2.96 -9.76
C LEU A 46 11.23 -2.73 -9.36
N MET A 47 10.78 -3.24 -8.21
CA MET A 47 9.44 -2.94 -7.68
C MET A 47 9.25 -1.43 -7.52
N GLY A 48 10.24 -0.73 -6.93
CA GLY A 48 10.20 0.73 -6.77
C GLY A 48 10.14 1.46 -8.12
N PHE A 49 10.94 1.03 -9.10
CA PHE A 49 10.95 1.61 -10.44
C PHE A 49 9.60 1.42 -11.15
N LEU A 50 9.05 0.21 -11.14
CA LEU A 50 7.73 -0.08 -11.73
C LEU A 50 6.60 0.68 -11.02
N GLY A 51 6.75 0.94 -9.74
CA GLY A 51 5.81 1.75 -8.96
C GLY A 51 5.64 3.18 -9.50
N ILE A 52 6.69 3.78 -10.08
CA ILE A 52 6.60 5.10 -10.72
C ILE A 52 5.55 5.08 -11.84
N PHE A 53 5.58 4.07 -12.69
CA PHE A 53 4.61 3.93 -13.79
C PHE A 53 3.20 3.65 -13.26
N ALA A 54 3.06 2.84 -12.21
CA ALA A 54 1.78 2.60 -11.56
C ALA A 54 1.16 3.90 -11.02
N SER A 55 1.93 4.75 -10.34
CA SER A 55 1.47 6.05 -9.84
C SER A 55 1.02 6.98 -10.95
N ILE A 56 1.81 7.09 -12.04
CA ILE A 56 1.47 7.93 -13.20
C ILE A 56 0.19 7.42 -13.87
N TYR A 57 0.09 6.09 -14.06
CA TYR A 57 -1.09 5.48 -14.66
C TYR A 57 -2.34 5.74 -13.81
N GLY A 58 -2.26 5.51 -12.50
CA GLY A 58 -3.37 5.74 -11.58
C GLY A 58 -3.83 7.20 -11.55
N ALA A 59 -2.89 8.14 -11.55
CA ALA A 59 -3.22 9.56 -11.63
C ALA A 59 -3.93 9.94 -12.94
N LYS A 60 -3.42 9.42 -14.08
CA LYS A 60 -4.03 9.63 -15.40
C LYS A 60 -5.42 8.97 -15.50
N TYR A 61 -5.58 7.79 -14.92
CA TYR A 61 -6.87 7.08 -14.94
C TYR A 61 -7.99 7.82 -14.24
N CYS A 62 -7.66 8.73 -13.31
CA CYS A 62 -8.63 9.60 -12.62
C CYS A 62 -9.10 10.81 -13.44
N ILE A 63 -8.43 11.14 -14.57
CA ILE A 63 -8.79 12.29 -15.40
C ILE A 63 -10.18 12.07 -16.02
N GLY A 64 -11.08 13.07 -15.90
CA GLY A 64 -12.45 12.99 -16.41
C GLY A 64 -13.39 12.05 -15.64
N LYS A 65 -12.93 11.49 -14.50
CA LYS A 65 -13.72 10.59 -13.64
C LYS A 65 -13.91 11.17 -12.25
N ASN A 66 -14.87 10.62 -11.49
CA ASN A 66 -14.97 10.92 -10.07
C ASN A 66 -13.73 10.33 -9.34
N ARG A 67 -12.76 11.19 -9.02
CA ARG A 67 -11.49 10.80 -8.39
C ARG A 67 -11.69 10.06 -7.08
N ALA A 68 -12.62 10.51 -6.23
CA ALA A 68 -12.90 9.87 -4.95
C ALA A 68 -13.37 8.42 -5.13
N GLN A 69 -14.27 8.17 -6.09
CA GLN A 69 -14.75 6.83 -6.40
C GLN A 69 -13.64 5.94 -6.97
N VAL A 70 -12.81 6.49 -7.87
CA VAL A 70 -11.70 5.75 -8.47
C VAL A 70 -10.66 5.37 -7.41
N VAL A 71 -10.28 6.30 -6.53
CA VAL A 71 -9.33 6.04 -5.44
C VAL A 71 -9.90 5.02 -4.45
N SER A 72 -11.19 5.10 -4.12
CA SER A 72 -11.86 4.07 -3.30
C SER A 72 -11.75 2.68 -3.93
N ASN A 73 -11.99 2.57 -5.24
CA ASN A 73 -11.89 1.28 -5.95
C ASN A 73 -10.43 0.78 -6.00
N MET A 74 -9.45 1.67 -6.20
CA MET A 74 -8.03 1.33 -6.15
C MET A 74 -7.63 0.80 -4.77
N GLY A 75 -8.10 1.43 -3.68
CA GLY A 75 -7.86 0.97 -2.32
C GLY A 75 -8.49 -0.41 -2.05
N MET A 76 -9.72 -0.65 -2.51
CA MET A 76 -10.33 -1.98 -2.42
C MET A 76 -9.55 -3.05 -3.20
N LEU A 77 -9.10 -2.71 -4.41
CA LEU A 77 -8.27 -3.61 -5.22
C LEU A 77 -6.93 -3.90 -4.53
N CYS A 78 -6.31 -2.90 -3.91
CA CYS A 78 -5.07 -3.05 -3.15
C CYS A 78 -5.28 -3.96 -1.93
N PHE A 79 -6.36 -3.78 -1.17
CA PHE A 79 -6.72 -4.66 -0.05
C PHE A 79 -6.89 -6.12 -0.50
N VAL A 80 -7.61 -6.37 -1.60
CA VAL A 80 -7.70 -7.73 -2.17
C VAL A 80 -6.31 -8.23 -2.60
N GLY A 81 -5.49 -7.36 -3.18
CA GLY A 81 -4.11 -7.66 -3.54
C GLY A 81 -3.27 -8.10 -2.34
N SER A 82 -3.41 -7.47 -1.18
CA SER A 82 -2.71 -7.88 0.05
C SER A 82 -3.08 -9.31 0.48
N ILE A 83 -4.38 -9.64 0.44
CA ILE A 83 -4.90 -10.98 0.77
C ILE A 83 -4.33 -12.02 -0.21
N LEU A 84 -4.41 -11.77 -1.51
CA LEU A 84 -3.90 -12.69 -2.53
C LEU A 84 -2.38 -12.88 -2.43
N THR A 85 -1.64 -11.82 -2.11
CA THR A 85 -0.21 -11.91 -1.86
C THR A 85 0.08 -12.77 -0.63
N ALA A 86 -0.63 -12.54 0.47
CA ALA A 86 -0.50 -13.35 1.67
C ALA A 86 -0.80 -14.84 1.39
N ILE A 87 -1.86 -15.15 0.64
CA ILE A 87 -2.23 -16.51 0.25
C ILE A 87 -1.16 -17.14 -0.64
N SER A 88 -0.51 -16.38 -1.53
CA SER A 88 0.51 -16.92 -2.45
C SER A 88 1.72 -17.52 -1.75
N PHE A 89 1.98 -17.14 -0.49
CA PHE A 89 3.09 -17.67 0.32
C PHE A 89 3.02 -19.17 0.61
N TRP A 90 1.86 -19.81 0.39
CA TRP A 90 1.72 -21.26 0.54
C TRP A 90 1.98 -22.07 -0.75
N PHE A 91 2.14 -21.43 -1.90
CA PHE A 91 2.18 -22.15 -3.18
C PHE A 91 3.59 -22.31 -3.73
N SER A 92 4.31 -21.22 -3.98
CA SER A 92 5.68 -21.26 -4.48
C SER A 92 6.39 -19.92 -4.30
N PHE A 93 7.73 -19.97 -4.25
CA PHE A 93 8.58 -18.79 -4.18
C PHE A 93 8.31 -17.80 -5.33
N TRP A 94 8.24 -18.31 -6.57
CA TRP A 94 8.09 -17.46 -7.74
C TRP A 94 6.72 -16.81 -7.84
N LEU A 95 5.67 -17.54 -7.44
CA LEU A 95 4.33 -16.95 -7.36
C LEU A 95 4.27 -15.87 -6.26
N ALA A 96 4.83 -16.15 -5.10
CA ALA A 96 4.90 -15.18 -4.02
C ALA A 96 5.68 -13.92 -4.42
N LEU A 97 6.84 -14.09 -5.06
CA LEU A 97 7.62 -12.97 -5.58
C LEU A 97 6.84 -12.15 -6.62
N LEU A 98 6.17 -12.81 -7.57
CA LEU A 98 5.31 -12.14 -8.54
C LEU A 98 4.20 -11.35 -7.85
N MET A 99 3.54 -11.94 -6.84
CA MET A 99 2.47 -11.27 -6.10
C MET A 99 2.99 -10.09 -5.27
N LEU A 100 4.22 -10.13 -4.76
CA LEU A 100 4.87 -8.97 -4.13
C LEU A 100 5.06 -7.82 -5.13
N PHE A 101 5.45 -8.09 -6.38
CA PHE A 101 5.52 -7.09 -7.45
C PHE A 101 4.15 -6.48 -7.76
N VAL A 102 3.13 -7.31 -7.91
CA VAL A 102 1.75 -6.88 -8.18
C VAL A 102 1.25 -6.02 -7.02
N TYR A 103 1.43 -6.48 -5.79
CA TYR A 103 0.99 -5.75 -4.61
C TYR A 103 1.68 -4.40 -4.46
N ASN A 104 3.00 -4.33 -4.67
CA ASN A 104 3.71 -3.05 -4.71
C ASN A 104 3.12 -2.07 -5.74
N ALA A 105 2.79 -2.56 -6.93
CA ALA A 105 2.17 -1.73 -7.95
C ALA A 105 0.77 -1.23 -7.53
N LEU A 106 -0.02 -2.09 -6.87
CA LEU A 106 -1.35 -1.74 -6.35
C LEU A 106 -1.27 -0.72 -5.22
N ILE A 107 -0.30 -0.87 -4.28
CA ILE A 107 -0.07 0.11 -3.22
C ILE A 107 0.20 1.51 -3.82
N ILE A 108 1.06 1.59 -4.83
CA ILE A 108 1.51 2.88 -5.39
C ILE A 108 0.49 3.46 -6.38
N LEU A 109 -0.48 2.69 -6.85
CA LEU A 109 -1.43 3.05 -7.91
C LEU A 109 -2.22 4.32 -7.58
N ASP A 110 -2.63 4.54 -6.33
CA ASP A 110 -3.44 5.67 -5.90
C ASP A 110 -2.62 6.91 -5.46
N SER A 111 -1.30 6.77 -5.27
CA SER A 111 -0.41 7.78 -4.71
C SER A 111 -0.53 9.14 -5.40
N GLY A 112 -0.39 9.18 -6.73
CA GLY A 112 -0.49 10.41 -7.52
C GLY A 112 -1.90 11.01 -7.49
N SER A 113 -2.93 10.17 -7.36
CA SER A 113 -4.33 10.59 -7.26
C SER A 113 -4.66 11.20 -5.90
N LEU A 114 -4.11 10.66 -4.82
CA LEU A 114 -4.26 11.17 -3.46
C LEU A 114 -3.62 12.56 -3.33
N THR A 115 -2.38 12.71 -3.81
CA THR A 115 -1.67 13.99 -3.80
C THR A 115 -2.38 15.03 -4.67
N THR A 116 -2.73 14.68 -5.90
CA THR A 116 -3.48 15.60 -6.78
C THR A 116 -4.81 15.99 -6.17
N GLY A 117 -5.55 15.03 -5.59
CA GLY A 117 -6.82 15.28 -4.92
C GLY A 117 -6.68 16.27 -3.76
N THR A 118 -5.61 16.18 -2.98
CA THR A 118 -5.29 17.16 -1.91
C THR A 118 -5.05 18.56 -2.47
N VAL A 119 -4.39 18.64 -3.64
CA VAL A 119 -4.09 19.94 -4.28
C VAL A 119 -5.31 20.61 -4.86
N VAL A 120 -6.15 19.85 -5.60
CA VAL A 120 -7.25 20.42 -6.39
C VAL A 120 -8.55 20.63 -5.62
N ASN A 121 -8.73 19.95 -4.48
CA ASN A 121 -9.95 20.10 -3.67
C ASN A 121 -9.75 21.14 -2.56
N GLY A 122 -10.30 22.34 -2.77
CA GLY A 122 -10.30 23.48 -1.83
C GLY A 122 -9.63 24.72 -2.42
N ASP A 123 -9.63 25.80 -1.66
CA ASP A 123 -9.16 27.11 -2.10
C ASP A 123 -7.67 27.15 -2.39
N ALA A 124 -7.27 27.93 -3.40
CA ALA A 124 -5.86 28.09 -3.77
C ALA A 124 -5.03 28.67 -2.62
N HIS A 125 -5.62 29.55 -1.79
CA HIS A 125 -4.98 30.16 -0.62
C HIS A 125 -4.50 29.13 0.39
N ASP A 126 -5.25 28.04 0.62
CA ASP A 126 -4.95 27.03 1.65
C ASP A 126 -4.13 25.83 1.12
N ARG A 127 -3.68 25.89 -0.14
CA ARG A 127 -2.94 24.78 -0.77
C ARG A 127 -1.72 24.35 0.03
N GLY A 128 -0.93 25.33 0.54
CA GLY A 128 0.26 25.06 1.34
C GLY A 128 -0.05 24.30 2.62
N VAL A 129 -1.07 24.73 3.37
CA VAL A 129 -1.54 24.09 4.61
C VAL A 129 -2.03 22.66 4.32
N ARG A 130 -2.81 22.48 3.26
CA ARG A 130 -3.28 21.13 2.87
C ARG A 130 -2.15 20.17 2.52
N LEU A 131 -1.12 20.65 1.81
CA LEU A 131 0.05 19.85 1.49
C LEU A 131 0.89 19.54 2.74
N ALA A 132 1.03 20.50 3.65
CA ALA A 132 1.71 20.27 4.93
C ALA A 132 1.00 19.19 5.76
N LEU A 133 -0.33 19.28 5.90
CA LEU A 133 -1.14 18.29 6.59
C LEU A 133 -1.09 16.91 5.89
N HIS A 134 -1.13 16.89 4.55
CA HIS A 134 -0.98 15.67 3.76
C HIS A 134 0.36 14.97 4.05
N SER A 135 1.46 15.73 4.03
CA SER A 135 2.79 15.19 4.35
C SER A 135 2.89 14.73 5.80
N MET A 136 2.37 15.50 6.75
CA MET A 136 2.39 15.16 8.17
C MET A 136 1.63 13.85 8.44
N VAL A 137 0.41 13.72 7.93
CA VAL A 137 -0.40 12.50 8.09
C VAL A 137 0.26 11.32 7.36
N GLY A 138 0.86 11.58 6.19
CA GLY A 138 1.63 10.57 5.46
C GLY A 138 2.83 10.05 6.27
N PHE A 139 3.64 10.93 6.83
CA PHE A 139 4.79 10.52 7.66
C PHE A 139 4.36 9.78 8.93
N LEU A 140 3.27 10.20 9.57
CA LEU A 140 2.71 9.46 10.72
C LEU A 140 2.25 8.06 10.32
N GLY A 141 1.53 7.90 9.21
CA GLY A 141 1.17 6.59 8.67
C GLY A 141 2.39 5.73 8.41
N GLY A 142 3.39 6.29 7.70
CA GLY A 142 4.64 5.59 7.40
C GLY A 142 5.43 5.16 8.63
N ALA A 143 5.45 5.98 9.68
CA ALA A 143 6.13 5.66 10.94
C ALA A 143 5.49 4.48 11.70
N ILE A 144 4.20 4.21 11.48
CA ILE A 144 3.45 3.15 12.16
C ILE A 144 3.54 1.82 11.40
N GLY A 145 3.60 1.85 10.06
CA GLY A 145 3.48 0.64 9.23
C GLY A 145 4.54 -0.43 9.52
N GLY A 146 5.81 -0.04 9.59
CA GLY A 146 6.90 -0.98 9.90
C GLY A 146 6.78 -1.62 11.30
N PRO A 147 6.63 -0.84 12.36
CA PRO A 147 6.41 -1.35 13.72
C PRO A 147 5.21 -2.28 13.87
N VAL A 148 4.10 -2.02 13.18
CA VAL A 148 2.92 -2.90 13.24
C VAL A 148 3.23 -4.28 12.66
N VAL A 149 3.92 -4.36 11.52
CA VAL A 149 4.36 -5.66 10.97
C VAL A 149 5.30 -6.37 11.93
N GLY A 150 6.28 -5.66 12.51
CA GLY A 150 7.19 -6.23 13.53
C GLY A 150 6.41 -6.79 14.72
N PHE A 151 5.46 -6.04 15.25
CA PHE A 151 4.60 -6.49 16.35
C PHE A 151 3.81 -7.76 16.00
N VAL A 152 3.23 -7.83 14.79
CA VAL A 152 2.52 -9.02 14.32
C VAL A 152 3.48 -10.22 14.23
N LEU A 153 4.65 -10.03 13.62
CA LEU A 153 5.64 -11.09 13.50
C LEU A 153 6.04 -11.63 14.89
N ASP A 154 6.38 -10.74 15.83
CA ASP A 154 6.83 -11.13 17.16
C ASP A 154 5.77 -11.91 17.96
N ASN A 155 4.49 -11.58 17.79
CA ASN A 155 3.40 -12.21 18.54
C ASN A 155 2.83 -13.48 17.90
N PHE A 156 3.10 -13.74 16.61
CA PHE A 156 2.51 -14.88 15.88
C PHE A 156 3.54 -15.88 15.36
N GLY A 157 4.71 -15.98 16.00
CA GLY A 157 5.67 -17.04 15.76
C GLY A 157 6.95 -16.60 15.02
N GLY A 158 7.18 -15.30 14.91
CA GLY A 158 8.41 -14.73 14.36
C GLY A 158 8.50 -14.79 12.82
N GLN A 159 9.67 -14.38 12.33
CA GLN A 159 9.92 -14.28 10.88
C GLN A 159 9.98 -15.65 10.16
N THR A 160 9.99 -16.76 10.88
CA THR A 160 9.94 -18.11 10.32
C THR A 160 8.53 -18.67 10.18
N SER A 161 7.52 -17.98 10.72
CA SER A 161 6.13 -18.43 10.74
C SER A 161 5.35 -17.94 9.52
N HIS A 162 4.77 -18.87 8.77
CA HIS A 162 3.82 -18.56 7.69
C HIS A 162 2.63 -17.76 8.17
N LEU A 163 2.05 -18.14 9.31
CA LEU A 163 0.90 -17.44 9.90
C LEU A 163 1.25 -15.99 10.22
N ALA A 164 2.43 -15.75 10.78
CA ALA A 164 2.88 -14.40 11.11
C ALA A 164 3.00 -13.52 9.86
N TRP A 165 3.59 -14.03 8.79
CA TRP A 165 3.66 -13.31 7.51
C TRP A 165 2.29 -13.08 6.88
N PHE A 166 1.42 -14.08 6.88
CA PHE A 166 0.05 -13.95 6.39
C PHE A 166 -0.69 -12.82 7.11
N LEU A 167 -0.69 -12.85 8.45
CA LEU A 167 -1.33 -11.83 9.26
C LEU A 167 -0.70 -10.44 9.06
N SER A 168 0.61 -10.36 8.88
CA SER A 168 1.33 -9.12 8.60
C SER A 168 0.83 -8.47 7.31
N PHE A 169 0.66 -9.23 6.24
CA PHE A 169 0.15 -8.70 4.98
C PHE A 169 -1.34 -8.32 5.06
N LEU A 170 -2.14 -9.07 5.83
CA LEU A 170 -3.52 -8.65 6.12
C LEU A 170 -3.56 -7.33 6.87
N CYS A 171 -2.71 -7.16 7.90
CA CYS A 171 -2.62 -5.91 8.65
C CYS A 171 -2.15 -4.74 7.77
N LEU A 172 -1.22 -4.97 6.84
CA LEU A 172 -0.81 -3.94 5.88
C LEU A 172 -1.99 -3.51 5.01
N GLY A 173 -2.74 -4.46 4.45
CA GLY A 173 -3.91 -4.17 3.62
C GLY A 173 -5.01 -3.37 4.32
N LEU A 174 -5.04 -3.33 5.66
CA LEU A 174 -5.97 -2.47 6.39
C LEU A 174 -5.74 -0.98 6.07
N GLY A 175 -4.53 -0.57 5.68
CA GLY A 175 -4.25 0.81 5.25
C GLY A 175 -5.07 1.22 4.04
N SER A 176 -5.05 0.41 2.99
CA SER A 176 -5.85 0.64 1.78
C SER A 176 -7.35 0.44 2.01
N LEU A 177 -7.75 -0.49 2.87
CA LEU A 177 -9.15 -0.66 3.25
C LEU A 177 -9.70 0.58 3.96
N VAL A 178 -8.96 1.12 4.95
CA VAL A 178 -9.34 2.36 5.66
C VAL A 178 -9.41 3.53 4.68
N SER A 179 -8.43 3.65 3.76
CA SER A 179 -8.46 4.64 2.70
C SER A 179 -9.74 4.51 1.86
N ALA A 180 -10.02 3.33 1.33
CA ALA A 180 -11.19 3.05 0.50
C ALA A 180 -12.51 3.38 1.20
N LEU A 181 -12.67 2.97 2.45
CA LEU A 181 -13.87 3.21 3.25
C LEU A 181 -14.06 4.70 3.56
N THR A 182 -12.97 5.43 3.83
CA THR A 182 -13.00 6.89 4.03
C THR A 182 -13.56 7.61 2.79
N PHE A 183 -13.13 7.23 1.59
CA PHE A 183 -13.64 7.79 0.34
C PHE A 183 -15.10 7.39 0.08
N LYS A 184 -15.47 6.14 0.35
CA LYS A 184 -16.83 5.65 0.20
C LYS A 184 -17.80 6.38 1.12
N TYR A 185 -17.42 6.56 2.40
CA TYR A 185 -18.21 7.31 3.38
C TYR A 185 -18.39 8.78 2.96
N TYR A 186 -17.32 9.43 2.52
CA TYR A 186 -17.35 10.80 2.04
C TYR A 186 -18.28 10.95 0.83
N PHE A 187 -18.21 10.05 -0.13
CA PHE A 187 -19.05 10.05 -1.32
C PHE A 187 -20.54 9.93 -0.97
N PHE A 188 -20.92 9.02 -0.07
CA PHE A 188 -22.30 8.87 0.36
C PHE A 188 -22.85 10.12 1.07
N LYS A 189 -22.07 10.69 1.96
CA LYS A 189 -22.47 11.88 2.73
C LYS A 189 -22.74 13.09 1.84
N TYR A 190 -21.92 13.34 0.84
CA TYR A 190 -22.07 14.50 -0.04
C TYR A 190 -23.07 14.28 -1.18
N LYS A 191 -23.34 13.05 -1.59
CA LYS A 191 -24.40 12.75 -2.56
C LYS A 191 -25.81 12.98 -1.99
N GLN A 192 -25.98 12.93 -0.69
CA GLN A 192 -27.27 13.18 -0.02
C GLN A 192 -27.55 14.68 0.20
N GLN A 193 -26.57 15.56 -0.02
CA GLN A 193 -26.71 17.01 0.18
C GLN A 193 -26.95 17.80 -1.12
N ASN A 194 -26.88 17.14 -2.27
CA ASN A 194 -27.20 17.67 -3.60
C ASN A 194 -28.34 16.87 -4.24
#